data_998cd5ca58944de674b19aa81b09b6a7
#
_entry.id   998cd5ca58944de674b19aa81b09b6a7
#
_cell.length_a   1.000
_cell.length_b   1.000
_cell.length_c   1.000
_cell.angle_alpha   90.00
_cell.angle_beta   90.00
_cell.angle_gamma   90.00
#
_symmetry.space_group_name_H-M   'P 1'
#
loop_
_entity.id
_entity.type
_entity.pdbx_description
1 polymer ?
#
loop_
_entity_poly.entity_id
_entity_poly.type
_entity_poly.pdbx_seq_one_letter_code
_entity_poly.pdbx_strand_id
1 'polypeptide(L)'
;KSAIIGMKISATLNSTGSKSIFLHLGDALHGDMGVIGKEDVVICLSKSGESNEIISLSNYLNKANIKLIGISCQKGSSLDKMSNMFIHTDIEKEACHNNLAPTTSSTCHLAIGDAIAMAIQKLKGFSPNEFGEYHPSGSLGKKLSLSLNNLVDNKRIPIVNPLSSFAEVINEISSKMYGATAVLKEEEIVGIITDGDIRRVIEKRKNIEDIKASEFMGNNPKVLKSDILASEA
;
A
#
# COMPACT_ATOMS: atom_id res chain seq x y z
N LYS A 1 13.98 -24.69 -3.84
CA LYS A 1 14.01 -23.65 -2.77
C LYS A 1 14.29 -22.26 -3.38
N SER A 2 15.36 -22.08 -4.17
CA SER A 2 15.66 -20.78 -4.81
C SER A 2 14.51 -20.23 -5.65
N ALA A 3 13.76 -21.09 -6.35
CA ALA A 3 12.58 -20.68 -7.11
C ALA A 3 11.52 -20.00 -6.24
N ILE A 4 11.24 -20.53 -5.05
CA ILE A 4 10.27 -19.94 -4.09
C ILE A 4 10.78 -18.57 -3.63
N ILE A 5 12.07 -18.43 -3.38
CA ILE A 5 12.67 -17.14 -3.04
C ILE A 5 12.53 -16.14 -4.21
N GLY A 6 12.79 -16.59 -5.45
CA GLY A 6 12.59 -15.77 -6.65
C GLY A 6 11.15 -15.30 -6.80
N MET A 7 10.17 -16.17 -6.56
CA MET A 7 8.74 -15.80 -6.56
C MET A 7 8.45 -14.71 -5.51
N LYS A 8 8.98 -14.87 -4.29
CA LYS A 8 8.79 -13.88 -3.22
C LYS A 8 9.42 -12.53 -3.59
N ILE A 9 10.63 -12.52 -4.12
CA ILE A 9 11.31 -11.29 -4.54
C ILE A 9 10.51 -10.59 -5.65
N SER A 10 10.04 -11.34 -6.65
CA SER A 10 9.18 -10.81 -7.71
C SER A 10 7.90 -10.19 -7.15
N ALA A 11 7.24 -10.86 -6.20
CA ALA A 11 6.05 -10.33 -5.53
C ALA A 11 6.35 -9.03 -4.76
N THR A 12 7.49 -8.97 -4.06
CA THR A 12 7.90 -7.75 -3.33
C THR A 12 8.17 -6.59 -4.30
N LEU A 13 8.89 -6.83 -5.39
CA LEU A 13 9.14 -5.83 -6.43
C LEU A 13 7.83 -5.28 -7.01
N ASN A 14 6.89 -6.16 -7.37
CA ASN A 14 5.58 -5.76 -7.88
C ASN A 14 4.81 -4.89 -6.88
N SER A 15 4.78 -5.30 -5.61
CA SER A 15 4.07 -4.57 -4.55
C SER A 15 4.72 -3.22 -4.19
N THR A 16 5.95 -2.99 -4.63
CA THR A 16 6.72 -1.77 -4.38
C THR A 16 7.01 -0.95 -5.65
N GLY A 17 6.18 -1.11 -6.68
CA GLY A 17 6.20 -0.27 -7.88
C GLY A 17 7.23 -0.67 -8.93
N SER A 18 7.81 -1.88 -8.84
CA SER A 18 8.73 -2.39 -9.85
C SER A 18 8.19 -3.65 -10.49
N LYS A 19 7.70 -3.52 -11.73
CA LYS A 19 7.18 -4.67 -12.49
C LYS A 19 8.25 -5.78 -12.55
N SER A 20 7.87 -6.98 -12.14
CA SER A 20 8.74 -8.14 -12.12
C SER A 20 7.96 -9.40 -12.47
N ILE A 21 8.60 -10.31 -13.18
CA ILE A 21 8.04 -11.61 -13.56
C ILE A 21 8.98 -12.69 -13.01
N PHE A 22 8.40 -13.67 -12.33
CA PHE A 22 9.14 -14.86 -11.93
C PHE A 22 9.23 -15.83 -13.11
N LEU A 23 10.46 -16.28 -13.39
CA LEU A 23 10.73 -17.28 -14.42
C LEU A 23 11.42 -18.49 -13.79
N HIS A 24 10.81 -19.67 -13.89
CA HIS A 24 11.45 -20.89 -13.45
C HIS A 24 12.49 -21.37 -14.45
N LEU A 25 13.69 -21.71 -13.99
CA LEU A 25 14.81 -22.10 -14.89
C LEU A 25 14.48 -23.30 -15.80
N GLY A 26 13.74 -24.27 -15.29
CA GLY A 26 13.29 -25.41 -16.10
C GLY A 26 12.39 -24.98 -17.25
N ASP A 27 11.42 -24.11 -16.98
CA ASP A 27 10.44 -23.64 -17.97
C ASP A 27 11.08 -22.66 -18.97
N ALA A 28 12.03 -21.83 -18.50
CA ALA A 28 12.78 -20.91 -19.33
C ALA A 28 13.41 -21.61 -20.54
N LEU A 29 14.07 -22.77 -20.32
CA LEU A 29 14.74 -23.50 -21.38
C LEU A 29 13.77 -24.24 -22.33
N HIS A 30 12.48 -24.27 -22.00
CA HIS A 30 11.43 -24.89 -22.81
C HIS A 30 10.50 -23.89 -23.51
N GLY A 31 10.92 -22.61 -23.60
CA GLY A 31 10.24 -21.60 -24.40
C GLY A 31 9.89 -20.33 -23.64
N ASP A 32 9.81 -20.35 -22.31
CA ASP A 32 9.41 -19.20 -21.50
C ASP A 32 10.43 -18.06 -21.48
N MET A 33 11.64 -18.28 -22.04
CA MET A 33 12.59 -17.17 -22.30
C MET A 33 12.01 -16.09 -23.21
N GLY A 34 10.98 -16.39 -24.00
CA GLY A 34 10.27 -15.40 -24.82
C GLY A 34 9.65 -14.24 -24.06
N VAL A 35 9.46 -14.38 -22.74
CA VAL A 35 8.97 -13.28 -21.87
C VAL A 35 10.04 -12.22 -21.60
N ILE A 36 11.33 -12.52 -21.83
CA ILE A 36 12.45 -11.63 -21.51
C ILE A 36 12.67 -10.64 -22.67
N GLY A 37 12.46 -9.36 -22.40
CA GLY A 37 12.72 -8.27 -23.33
C GLY A 37 14.18 -7.83 -23.33
N LYS A 38 14.59 -7.10 -24.38
CA LYS A 38 15.98 -6.60 -24.53
C LYS A 38 16.40 -5.62 -23.45
N GLU A 39 15.46 -4.87 -22.92
CA GLU A 39 15.69 -3.85 -21.87
C GLU A 39 15.52 -4.40 -20.46
N ASP A 40 15.20 -5.69 -20.32
CA ASP A 40 15.00 -6.30 -19.03
C ASP A 40 16.34 -6.57 -18.32
N VAL A 41 16.26 -6.66 -16.99
CA VAL A 41 17.35 -7.10 -16.14
C VAL A 41 16.93 -8.42 -15.50
N VAL A 42 17.70 -9.46 -15.70
CA VAL A 42 17.44 -10.78 -15.13
C VAL A 42 18.23 -10.95 -13.85
N ILE A 43 17.54 -11.28 -12.75
CA ILE A 43 18.17 -11.63 -11.46
C ILE A 43 18.13 -13.16 -11.33
N CYS A 44 19.31 -13.78 -11.29
CA CYS A 44 19.45 -15.24 -11.16
C CYS A 44 19.93 -15.62 -9.76
N LEU A 45 19.18 -16.50 -9.09
CA LEU A 45 19.46 -16.96 -7.71
C LEU A 45 19.92 -18.43 -7.73
N SER A 46 21.09 -18.68 -7.22
CA SER A 46 21.63 -20.03 -7.10
C SER A 46 22.58 -20.17 -5.91
N LYS A 47 22.54 -21.27 -5.19
CA LYS A 47 23.53 -21.55 -4.14
C LYS A 47 24.92 -21.76 -4.74
N SER A 48 25.05 -22.65 -5.72
CA SER A 48 26.33 -23.02 -6.34
C SER A 48 26.73 -22.16 -7.54
N GLY A 49 25.74 -21.66 -8.29
CA GLY A 49 25.98 -20.95 -9.54
C GLY A 49 26.46 -21.84 -10.69
N GLU A 50 26.34 -23.19 -10.57
CA GLU A 50 26.97 -24.17 -11.47
C GLU A 50 25.97 -25.13 -12.14
N SER A 51 24.65 -24.97 -11.97
CA SER A 51 23.74 -25.88 -12.63
C SER A 51 23.72 -25.66 -14.15
N ASN A 52 23.50 -26.73 -14.90
CA ASN A 52 23.48 -26.69 -16.38
C ASN A 52 22.44 -25.69 -16.91
N GLU A 53 21.30 -25.58 -16.24
CA GLU A 53 20.23 -24.67 -16.61
C GLU A 53 20.67 -23.21 -16.44
N ILE A 54 21.41 -22.90 -15.37
CA ILE A 54 21.97 -21.57 -15.13
C ILE A 54 22.97 -21.19 -16.21
N ILE A 55 23.88 -22.11 -16.53
CA ILE A 55 24.88 -21.90 -17.57
C ILE A 55 24.20 -21.65 -18.93
N SER A 56 23.21 -22.45 -19.27
CA SER A 56 22.45 -22.32 -20.51
C SER A 56 21.70 -21.00 -20.60
N LEU A 57 20.99 -20.60 -19.54
CA LEU A 57 20.30 -19.31 -19.47
C LEU A 57 21.28 -18.14 -19.57
N SER A 58 22.38 -18.18 -18.79
CA SER A 58 23.40 -17.11 -18.80
C SER A 58 24.03 -16.94 -20.17
N ASN A 59 24.32 -18.04 -20.89
CA ASN A 59 24.81 -17.99 -22.27
C ASN A 59 23.80 -17.33 -23.23
N TYR A 60 22.52 -17.66 -23.08
CA TYR A 60 21.46 -17.03 -23.88
C TYR A 60 21.38 -15.54 -23.63
N LEU A 61 21.33 -15.12 -22.35
CA LEU A 61 21.25 -13.71 -21.98
C LEU A 61 22.44 -12.90 -22.50
N ASN A 62 23.66 -13.45 -22.35
CA ASN A 62 24.88 -12.80 -22.86
C ASN A 62 24.86 -12.65 -24.40
N LYS A 63 24.45 -13.69 -25.13
CA LYS A 63 24.28 -13.62 -26.60
C LYS A 63 23.24 -12.60 -27.04
N ALA A 64 22.14 -12.47 -26.26
CA ALA A 64 21.08 -11.50 -26.51
C ALA A 64 21.40 -10.09 -25.99
N ASN A 65 22.55 -9.89 -25.33
CA ASN A 65 22.98 -8.65 -24.66
C ASN A 65 21.97 -8.16 -23.60
N ILE A 66 21.34 -9.10 -22.89
CA ILE A 66 20.43 -8.83 -21.77
C ILE A 66 21.21 -8.82 -20.46
N LYS A 67 20.94 -7.86 -19.59
CA LYS A 67 21.68 -7.71 -18.33
C LYS A 67 21.33 -8.79 -17.33
N LEU A 68 22.37 -9.42 -16.75
CA LEU A 68 22.27 -10.47 -15.76
C LEU A 68 22.90 -10.03 -14.42
N ILE A 69 22.12 -10.12 -13.36
CA ILE A 69 22.60 -10.01 -11.97
C ILE A 69 22.60 -11.42 -11.38
N GLY A 70 23.76 -11.92 -11.05
CA GLY A 70 23.93 -13.21 -10.35
C GLY A 70 23.97 -13.04 -8.85
N ILE A 71 23.23 -13.88 -8.12
CA ILE A 71 23.29 -13.96 -6.65
C ILE A 71 23.62 -15.39 -6.28
N SER A 72 24.79 -15.63 -5.67
CA SER A 72 25.25 -16.98 -5.33
C SER A 72 26.16 -16.99 -4.10
N CYS A 73 26.23 -18.17 -3.45
CA CYS A 73 27.14 -18.40 -2.32
C CYS A 73 28.55 -18.77 -2.77
N GLN A 74 28.83 -18.89 -4.07
CA GLN A 74 30.15 -19.33 -4.55
C GLN A 74 30.75 -18.32 -5.53
N LYS A 75 31.83 -17.68 -5.09
CA LYS A 75 32.71 -16.86 -5.95
C LYS A 75 33.39 -17.71 -7.01
N GLY A 76 33.62 -17.13 -8.18
CA GLY A 76 34.30 -17.82 -9.29
C GLY A 76 33.43 -18.86 -10.00
N SER A 77 32.15 -18.98 -9.60
CA SER A 77 31.19 -19.85 -10.28
C SER A 77 30.92 -19.40 -11.71
N SER A 78 30.30 -20.29 -12.51
CA SER A 78 29.88 -19.95 -13.87
C SER A 78 28.89 -18.77 -13.87
N LEU A 79 27.96 -18.73 -12.92
CA LEU A 79 27.05 -17.60 -12.77
C LEU A 79 27.79 -16.29 -12.48
N ASP A 80 28.81 -16.32 -11.58
CA ASP A 80 29.63 -15.13 -11.29
C ASP A 80 30.33 -14.61 -12.56
N LYS A 81 31.05 -15.50 -13.26
CA LYS A 81 31.81 -15.14 -14.47
C LYS A 81 30.96 -14.64 -15.63
N MET A 82 29.69 -15.07 -15.71
CA MET A 82 28.76 -14.72 -16.77
C MET A 82 27.86 -13.53 -16.45
N SER A 83 27.83 -13.08 -15.19
CA SER A 83 26.97 -11.97 -14.75
C SER A 83 27.59 -10.62 -15.06
N ASN A 84 26.77 -9.63 -15.43
CA ASN A 84 27.18 -8.23 -15.51
C ASN A 84 27.43 -7.63 -14.11
N MET A 85 26.69 -8.11 -13.11
CA MET A 85 26.86 -7.78 -11.70
C MET A 85 26.70 -9.06 -10.89
N PHE A 86 27.56 -9.26 -9.91
CA PHE A 86 27.50 -10.43 -9.05
C PHE A 86 27.44 -10.02 -7.57
N ILE A 87 26.47 -10.59 -6.87
CA ILE A 87 26.31 -10.41 -5.41
C ILE A 87 26.69 -11.72 -4.74
N HIS A 88 27.79 -11.71 -4.04
CA HIS A 88 28.26 -12.85 -3.27
C HIS A 88 27.52 -12.92 -1.93
N THR A 89 26.94 -14.08 -1.65
CA THR A 89 26.31 -14.38 -0.37
C THR A 89 27.24 -15.27 0.42
N ASP A 90 28.10 -14.67 1.24
CA ASP A 90 29.10 -15.41 2.02
C ASP A 90 28.42 -16.15 3.16
N ILE A 91 28.37 -17.47 3.06
CA ILE A 91 27.86 -18.36 4.11
C ILE A 91 28.88 -19.47 4.39
N GLU A 92 29.17 -19.74 5.64
CA GLU A 92 30.05 -20.84 6.02
C GLU A 92 29.39 -22.20 5.83
N LYS A 93 28.14 -22.32 6.27
CA LYS A 93 27.36 -23.57 6.22
C LYS A 93 25.84 -23.33 6.26
N GLU A 94 25.11 -24.34 5.84
CA GLU A 94 23.66 -24.35 6.06
C GLU A 94 23.34 -24.64 7.54
N ALA A 95 22.25 -24.09 8.04
CA ALA A 95 21.76 -24.35 9.40
C ALA A 95 21.25 -25.80 9.60
N CYS A 96 21.03 -26.51 8.51
CA CYS A 96 20.68 -27.92 8.50
C CYS A 96 21.81 -28.75 9.15
N HIS A 97 21.46 -29.68 10.05
CA HIS A 97 22.41 -30.54 10.77
C HIS A 97 23.44 -31.21 9.83
N ASN A 98 23.00 -31.68 8.67
CA ASN A 98 23.85 -32.33 7.68
C ASN A 98 24.48 -31.36 6.66
N ASN A 99 24.32 -30.05 6.82
CA ASN A 99 24.80 -29.05 5.87
C ASN A 99 24.26 -29.24 4.42
N LEU A 100 23.11 -29.86 4.24
CA LEU A 100 22.56 -30.21 2.93
C LEU A 100 21.36 -29.37 2.52
N ALA A 101 20.37 -29.23 3.42
CA ALA A 101 19.14 -28.53 3.11
C ALA A 101 19.38 -27.02 3.03
N PRO A 102 18.97 -26.34 1.93
CA PRO A 102 19.07 -24.89 1.82
C PRO A 102 18.24 -24.21 2.92
N THR A 103 18.93 -23.53 3.82
CA THR A 103 18.42 -22.80 4.98
C THR A 103 19.10 -21.44 5.07
N THR A 104 20.34 -21.36 5.53
CA THR A 104 21.13 -20.12 5.59
C THR A 104 21.21 -19.47 4.23
N SER A 105 21.57 -20.20 3.18
CA SER A 105 21.63 -19.67 1.80
C SER A 105 20.31 -19.07 1.33
N SER A 106 19.20 -19.77 1.56
CA SER A 106 17.88 -19.30 1.13
C SER A 106 17.44 -18.06 1.91
N THR A 107 17.73 -17.98 3.20
CA THR A 107 17.44 -16.81 4.04
C THR A 107 18.25 -15.59 3.61
N CYS A 108 19.55 -15.77 3.33
CA CYS A 108 20.40 -14.69 2.82
C CYS A 108 19.92 -14.20 1.45
N HIS A 109 19.59 -15.10 0.52
CA HIS A 109 19.04 -14.70 -0.79
C HIS A 109 17.74 -13.92 -0.65
N LEU A 110 16.86 -14.32 0.29
CA LEU A 110 15.62 -13.61 0.57
C LEU A 110 15.90 -12.18 1.07
N ALA A 111 16.80 -12.04 2.05
CA ALA A 111 17.16 -10.74 2.63
C ALA A 111 17.79 -9.80 1.57
N ILE A 112 18.69 -10.32 0.73
CA ILE A 112 19.28 -9.56 -0.37
C ILE A 112 18.21 -9.11 -1.37
N GLY A 113 17.28 -10.01 -1.73
CA GLY A 113 16.18 -9.68 -2.63
C GLY A 113 15.30 -8.55 -2.10
N ASP A 114 14.98 -8.58 -0.80
CA ASP A 114 14.24 -7.50 -0.15
C ASP A 114 15.05 -6.20 -0.09
N ALA A 115 16.34 -6.28 0.18
CA ALA A 115 17.22 -5.10 0.16
C ALA A 115 17.27 -4.45 -1.24
N ILE A 116 17.32 -5.26 -2.31
CA ILE A 116 17.27 -4.77 -3.70
C ILE A 116 15.92 -4.09 -3.95
N ALA A 117 14.81 -4.72 -3.56
CA ALA A 117 13.48 -4.14 -3.74
C ALA A 117 13.33 -2.80 -3.02
N MET A 118 13.80 -2.70 -1.77
CA MET A 118 13.76 -1.47 -0.99
C MET A 118 14.69 -0.39 -1.57
N ALA A 119 15.87 -0.76 -2.09
CA ALA A 119 16.76 0.18 -2.75
C ALA A 119 16.13 0.76 -4.02
N ILE A 120 15.50 -0.08 -4.85
CA ILE A 120 14.81 0.35 -6.07
C ILE A 120 13.59 1.23 -5.72
N GLN A 121 12.79 0.84 -4.73
CA GLN A 121 11.67 1.63 -4.21
C GLN A 121 12.12 3.04 -3.84
N LYS A 122 13.23 3.15 -3.08
CA LYS A 122 13.80 4.43 -2.67
C LYS A 122 14.27 5.25 -3.87
N LEU A 123 14.99 4.64 -4.81
CA LEU A 123 15.49 5.31 -6.00
C LEU A 123 14.38 5.83 -6.91
N LYS A 124 13.25 5.13 -6.98
CA LYS A 124 12.06 5.54 -7.74
C LYS A 124 11.22 6.60 -7.03
N GLY A 125 11.48 6.89 -5.76
CA GLY A 125 10.65 7.79 -4.96
C GLY A 125 9.24 7.27 -4.72
N PHE A 126 9.06 5.92 -4.71
CA PHE A 126 7.75 5.28 -4.55
C PHE A 126 7.09 5.69 -3.22
N SER A 127 5.93 6.32 -3.35
CA SER A 127 5.23 6.97 -2.26
C SER A 127 4.28 6.04 -1.49
N PRO A 128 3.87 6.42 -0.25
CA PRO A 128 2.81 5.72 0.47
C PRO A 128 1.47 5.69 -0.29
N ASN A 129 1.14 6.72 -1.07
CA ASN A 129 -0.09 6.77 -1.86
C ASN A 129 -0.07 5.72 -2.96
N GLU A 130 1.04 5.60 -3.72
CA GLU A 130 1.21 4.54 -4.72
C GLU A 130 1.15 3.15 -4.09
N PHE A 131 1.70 2.98 -2.87
CA PHE A 131 1.55 1.72 -2.14
C PHE A 131 0.08 1.41 -1.84
N GLY A 132 -0.71 2.42 -1.47
CA GLY A 132 -2.16 2.30 -1.27
C GLY A 132 -2.90 1.85 -2.53
N GLU A 133 -2.54 2.38 -3.70
CA GLU A 133 -3.12 2.00 -5.00
C GLU A 133 -2.88 0.51 -5.33
N TYR A 134 -1.68 -0.01 -5.04
CA TYR A 134 -1.38 -1.43 -5.26
C TYR A 134 -1.99 -2.37 -4.20
N HIS A 135 -2.46 -1.83 -3.06
CA HIS A 135 -3.02 -2.62 -1.95
C HIS A 135 -4.43 -2.15 -1.53
N PRO A 136 -5.39 -2.00 -2.46
CA PRO A 136 -6.67 -1.32 -2.19
C PRO A 136 -7.55 -2.03 -1.15
N SER A 137 -7.40 -3.33 -1.00
CA SER A 137 -8.22 -4.14 -0.08
C SER A 137 -7.62 -4.26 1.34
N GLY A 138 -6.37 -3.91 1.53
CA GLY A 138 -5.67 -4.00 2.82
C GLY A 138 -6.08 -2.87 3.79
N SER A 139 -5.99 -3.13 5.09
CA SER A 139 -6.22 -2.10 6.12
C SER A 139 -5.29 -0.89 5.94
N LEU A 140 -4.05 -1.14 5.53
CA LEU A 140 -3.07 -0.09 5.24
C LEU A 140 -3.42 0.67 3.96
N GLY A 141 -3.84 -0.02 2.88
CA GLY A 141 -4.30 0.61 1.65
C GLY A 141 -5.49 1.53 1.89
N LYS A 142 -6.49 1.06 2.65
CA LYS A 142 -7.65 1.87 3.03
C LYS A 142 -7.26 3.12 3.82
N LYS A 143 -6.31 3.01 4.75
CA LYS A 143 -5.82 4.18 5.51
C LYS A 143 -5.13 5.21 4.63
N LEU A 144 -4.49 4.79 3.55
CA LEU A 144 -3.71 5.65 2.65
C LEU A 144 -4.51 6.20 1.46
N SER A 145 -5.68 5.62 1.16
CA SER A 145 -6.48 5.99 -0.01
C SER A 145 -7.88 6.50 0.32
N LEU A 146 -8.41 6.23 1.53
CA LEU A 146 -9.76 6.62 1.89
C LEU A 146 -9.79 8.10 2.28
N SER A 147 -10.36 8.96 1.43
CA SER A 147 -10.63 10.36 1.75
C SER A 147 -11.98 10.52 2.44
N LEU A 148 -12.19 11.65 3.12
CA LEU A 148 -13.50 11.98 3.68
C LEU A 148 -14.59 12.01 2.61
N ASN A 149 -14.26 12.40 1.38
CA ASN A 149 -15.21 12.43 0.26
C ASN A 149 -15.81 11.04 -0.05
N ASN A 150 -15.04 9.96 0.22
CA ASN A 150 -15.52 8.59 0.04
C ASN A 150 -16.51 8.14 1.14
N LEU A 151 -16.55 8.87 2.27
CA LEU A 151 -17.39 8.55 3.43
C LEU A 151 -18.67 9.38 3.50
N VAL A 152 -18.73 10.51 2.78
CA VAL A 152 -19.91 11.40 2.79
C VAL A 152 -21.03 10.79 1.98
N ASP A 153 -22.20 10.62 2.61
CA ASP A 153 -23.44 10.31 1.93
C ASP A 153 -24.18 11.61 1.57
N ASN A 154 -23.98 12.08 0.36
CA ASN A 154 -24.58 13.33 -0.13
C ASN A 154 -26.11 13.36 -0.11
N LYS A 155 -26.80 12.20 0.02
CA LYS A 155 -28.25 12.12 0.12
C LYS A 155 -28.77 12.33 1.54
N ARG A 156 -27.89 12.28 2.53
CA ARG A 156 -28.28 12.30 3.94
C ARG A 156 -27.60 13.40 4.74
N ILE A 157 -27.12 14.46 4.09
CA ILE A 157 -26.46 15.57 4.78
C ILE A 157 -27.46 16.30 5.68
N PRO A 158 -27.26 16.35 7.01
CA PRO A 158 -28.14 17.05 7.94
C PRO A 158 -27.84 18.56 7.92
N ILE A 159 -28.80 19.35 7.48
CA ILE A 159 -28.65 20.80 7.33
C ILE A 159 -29.89 21.52 7.80
N VAL A 160 -29.72 22.56 8.60
CA VAL A 160 -30.75 23.52 8.98
C VAL A 160 -30.25 24.96 8.76
N ASN A 161 -31.13 25.94 8.77
CA ASN A 161 -30.76 27.36 8.73
C ASN A 161 -30.80 28.00 10.14
N PRO A 162 -30.17 29.16 10.35
CA PRO A 162 -30.17 29.84 11.66
C PRO A 162 -31.56 30.15 12.25
N LEU A 163 -32.59 30.28 11.40
CA LEU A 163 -33.95 30.58 11.79
C LEU A 163 -34.83 29.34 11.95
N SER A 164 -34.30 28.15 11.70
CA SER A 164 -35.03 26.88 11.90
C SER A 164 -35.47 26.74 13.35
N SER A 165 -36.72 26.27 13.53
CA SER A 165 -37.30 26.03 14.85
C SER A 165 -36.66 24.84 15.54
N PHE A 166 -36.82 24.74 16.84
CA PHE A 166 -36.31 23.61 17.64
C PHE A 166 -36.87 22.26 17.14
N ALA A 167 -38.15 22.21 16.74
CA ALA A 167 -38.78 21.02 16.20
C ALA A 167 -38.14 20.60 14.83
N GLU A 168 -37.87 21.56 13.94
CA GLU A 168 -37.21 21.28 12.65
C GLU A 168 -35.79 20.73 12.87
N VAL A 169 -35.04 21.28 13.83
CA VAL A 169 -33.70 20.77 14.17
C VAL A 169 -33.75 19.33 14.65
N ILE A 170 -34.67 19.01 15.57
CA ILE A 170 -34.85 17.64 16.07
C ILE A 170 -35.21 16.68 14.95
N ASN A 171 -36.16 17.09 14.09
CA ASN A 171 -36.59 16.25 12.96
C ASN A 171 -35.44 15.98 11.98
N GLU A 172 -34.62 16.99 11.70
CA GLU A 172 -33.46 16.83 10.80
C GLU A 172 -32.42 15.86 11.38
N ILE A 173 -32.02 16.05 12.64
CA ILE A 173 -31.08 15.16 13.32
C ILE A 173 -31.60 13.72 13.39
N SER A 174 -32.87 13.55 13.77
CA SER A 174 -33.50 12.24 13.92
C SER A 174 -33.63 11.51 12.60
N SER A 175 -34.07 12.21 11.53
CA SER A 175 -34.27 11.62 10.21
C SER A 175 -32.97 11.20 9.55
N LYS A 176 -31.89 11.95 9.76
CA LYS A 176 -30.57 11.68 9.19
C LYS A 176 -29.70 10.73 10.02
N MET A 177 -29.98 10.59 11.32
CA MET A 177 -29.31 9.66 12.26
C MET A 177 -27.81 9.88 12.44
N TYR A 178 -27.34 11.13 12.35
CA TYR A 178 -25.92 11.48 12.62
C TYR A 178 -25.69 12.06 14.02
N GLY A 179 -26.75 12.27 14.80
CA GLY A 179 -26.67 12.88 16.15
C GLY A 179 -26.25 14.35 16.14
N ALA A 180 -26.19 14.96 14.95
CA ALA A 180 -25.81 16.36 14.77
C ALA A 180 -26.38 16.89 13.45
N THR A 181 -26.49 18.23 13.34
CA THR A 181 -26.81 18.94 12.09
C THR A 181 -25.94 20.18 11.95
N ALA A 182 -25.52 20.47 10.72
CA ALA A 182 -24.86 21.73 10.39
C ALA A 182 -25.88 22.87 10.28
N VAL A 183 -25.51 24.06 10.74
CA VAL A 183 -26.31 25.28 10.53
C VAL A 183 -25.66 26.08 9.41
N LEU A 184 -26.35 26.21 8.28
CA LEU A 184 -25.89 26.93 7.11
C LEU A 184 -26.60 28.28 6.97
N LYS A 185 -25.83 29.31 6.62
CA LYS A 185 -26.33 30.61 6.18
C LYS A 185 -25.65 30.93 4.84
N GLU A 186 -26.44 31.11 3.77
CA GLU A 186 -25.92 31.47 2.44
C GLU A 186 -24.75 30.57 1.96
N GLU A 187 -24.89 29.25 2.12
CA GLU A 187 -23.87 28.21 1.80
C GLU A 187 -22.64 28.14 2.73
N GLU A 188 -22.56 29.01 3.75
CA GLU A 188 -21.50 28.94 4.76
C GLU A 188 -21.96 28.22 6.02
N ILE A 189 -21.07 27.35 6.56
CA ILE A 189 -21.32 26.67 7.83
C ILE A 189 -21.06 27.68 8.97
N VAL A 190 -22.14 28.16 9.60
CA VAL A 190 -22.08 29.14 10.71
C VAL A 190 -22.15 28.50 12.07
N GLY A 191 -22.58 27.23 12.15
CA GLY A 191 -22.70 26.53 13.43
C GLY A 191 -22.93 25.03 13.27
N ILE A 192 -22.95 24.36 14.41
CA ILE A 192 -23.33 22.94 14.54
C ILE A 192 -24.24 22.77 15.74
N ILE A 193 -25.23 21.88 15.62
CA ILE A 193 -26.09 21.47 16.72
C ILE A 193 -25.98 19.96 16.89
N THR A 194 -25.73 19.54 18.10
CA THR A 194 -25.62 18.12 18.49
C THR A 194 -26.77 17.70 19.41
N ASP A 195 -26.96 16.38 19.59
CA ASP A 195 -27.90 15.85 20.61
C ASP A 195 -27.62 16.40 22.01
N GLY A 196 -26.34 16.68 22.32
CA GLY A 196 -25.96 17.30 23.58
C GLY A 196 -26.46 18.74 23.74
N ASP A 197 -26.52 19.50 22.64
CA ASP A 197 -27.06 20.87 22.65
C ASP A 197 -28.56 20.84 22.86
N ILE A 198 -29.27 19.92 22.18
CA ILE A 198 -30.71 19.73 22.36
C ILE A 198 -31.05 19.42 23.84
N ARG A 199 -30.32 18.48 24.46
CA ARG A 199 -30.52 18.13 25.87
C ARG A 199 -30.30 19.33 26.79
N ARG A 200 -29.27 20.12 26.58
CA ARG A 200 -28.99 21.34 27.35
C ARG A 200 -30.10 22.38 27.24
N VAL A 201 -30.73 22.50 26.05
CA VAL A 201 -31.87 23.40 25.87
C VAL A 201 -33.09 22.92 26.68
N ILE A 202 -33.40 21.62 26.60
CA ILE A 202 -34.54 21.03 27.33
C ILE A 202 -34.37 21.18 28.84
N GLU A 203 -33.16 20.97 29.35
CA GLU A 203 -32.86 21.09 30.78
C GLU A 203 -32.97 22.54 31.31
N LYS A 204 -32.62 23.53 30.52
CA LYS A 204 -32.48 24.93 30.96
C LYS A 204 -33.70 25.81 30.67
N ARG A 205 -34.55 25.46 29.72
CA ARG A 205 -35.66 26.30 29.25
C ARG A 205 -37.01 25.64 29.47
N LYS A 206 -37.93 26.41 30.02
CA LYS A 206 -39.34 25.97 30.24
C LYS A 206 -40.21 26.04 28.97
N ASN A 207 -39.88 26.94 28.05
CA ASN A 207 -40.54 27.06 26.74
C ASN A 207 -39.51 26.90 25.62
N ILE A 208 -39.75 25.93 24.73
CA ILE A 208 -38.86 25.56 23.62
C ILE A 208 -39.48 25.85 22.25
N GLU A 209 -40.73 26.28 22.20
CA GLU A 209 -41.50 26.42 20.92
C GLU A 209 -40.94 27.55 20.03
N ASP A 210 -40.50 28.65 20.64
CA ASP A 210 -40.08 29.85 19.92
C ASP A 210 -38.54 29.91 19.69
N ILE A 211 -37.77 28.91 20.13
CA ILE A 211 -36.33 28.92 20.05
C ILE A 211 -35.86 28.65 18.63
N LYS A 212 -34.93 29.46 18.13
CA LYS A 212 -34.29 29.31 16.82
C LYS A 212 -32.94 28.61 16.94
N ALA A 213 -32.52 27.93 15.87
CA ALA A 213 -31.22 27.21 15.78
C ALA A 213 -30.03 28.10 16.19
N SER A 214 -30.02 29.35 15.76
CA SER A 214 -28.98 30.33 16.09
C SER A 214 -28.81 30.61 17.59
N GLU A 215 -29.83 30.34 18.41
CA GLU A 215 -29.77 30.62 19.86
C GLU A 215 -29.07 29.52 20.67
N PHE A 216 -28.90 28.33 20.11
CA PHE A 216 -28.33 27.20 20.83
C PHE A 216 -27.28 26.40 20.03
N MET A 217 -26.99 26.83 18.79
CA MET A 217 -25.91 26.22 18.00
C MET A 217 -24.54 26.51 18.64
N GLY A 218 -23.62 25.57 18.50
CA GLY A 218 -22.20 25.82 18.73
C GLY A 218 -21.64 26.65 17.57
N ASN A 219 -21.08 27.82 17.90
CA ASN A 219 -20.44 28.69 16.90
C ASN A 219 -19.05 28.18 16.53
N ASN A 220 -18.57 28.50 15.33
CA ASN A 220 -17.24 28.16 14.83
C ASN A 220 -16.94 26.65 14.90
N PRO A 221 -17.73 25.79 14.25
CA PRO A 221 -17.49 24.37 14.24
C PRO A 221 -16.14 24.07 13.58
N LYS A 222 -15.46 23.02 14.02
CA LYS A 222 -14.29 22.51 13.32
C LYS A 222 -14.76 21.90 11.99
N VAL A 223 -14.25 22.42 10.89
CA VAL A 223 -14.53 21.92 9.55
C VAL A 223 -13.26 21.38 8.92
N LEU A 224 -13.40 20.31 8.16
CA LEU A 224 -12.32 19.67 7.40
C LEU A 224 -12.70 19.70 5.92
N LYS A 225 -11.70 19.77 5.07
CA LYS A 225 -11.91 19.61 3.63
C LYS A 225 -12.17 18.15 3.31
N SER A 226 -13.04 17.90 2.33
CA SER A 226 -13.45 16.54 1.97
C SER A 226 -12.36 15.72 1.25
N ASP A 227 -11.31 16.37 0.75
CA ASP A 227 -10.17 15.76 0.04
C ASP A 227 -9.08 15.20 0.95
N ILE A 228 -9.12 15.51 2.25
CA ILE A 228 -8.15 14.95 3.20
C ILE A 228 -8.41 13.47 3.47
N LEU A 229 -7.36 12.77 3.87
CA LEU A 229 -7.46 11.35 4.23
C LEU A 229 -8.30 11.17 5.51
N ALA A 230 -9.15 10.14 5.52
CA ALA A 230 -9.95 9.80 6.69
C ALA A 230 -9.10 9.45 7.93
N SER A 231 -7.84 9.05 7.73
CA SER A 231 -6.89 8.78 8.81
C SER A 231 -6.27 10.04 9.42
N GLU A 232 -6.41 11.18 8.77
CA GLU A 232 -5.91 12.49 9.22
C GLU A 232 -7.01 13.32 9.91
N ALA A 233 -8.27 12.94 9.68
CA ALA A 233 -9.45 13.58 10.25
C ALA A 233 -9.73 13.15 11.68
#